data_168ccd816771800c810ce47e4b58d803
#
_entry.id   168ccd816771800c810ce47e4b58d803
#
_cell.length_a   1.000
_cell.length_b   1.000
_cell.length_c   1.000
_cell.angle_alpha   90.00
_cell.angle_beta   90.00
_cell.angle_gamma   90.00
#
_symmetry.space_group_name_H-M   'P 1'
#
loop_
_entity.id
_entity.type
_entity.pdbx_description
1 polymer ?
#
loop_
_entity_poly.entity_id
_entity_poly.type
_entity_poly.pdbx_seq_one_letter_code
_entity_poly.pdbx_strand_id
1 'polypeptide(L)'
;ITLYDLMIKAIQDRPVTHGEGMLHHEEGVDLLPANIELAGMEMSLISVMYHETILKQVLEPYKHEYDYILIDCAPSLGMMTINALAATDGIVVPTIPQHLPTKGIEKLLESVHQVRRGINPSLKIEGILMTLMDGQTVYEREISEMIRKAYGGKINIFGTEIPRSVRAAEKSAERASLPMRPEARSRKPIGS
;
A
#
# COMPACT_ATOMS: atom_id res chain seq x y z
N ILE A 1 -0.22 -11.59 16.15
CA ILE A 1 -0.72 -10.19 16.12
C ILE A 1 -0.56 -9.68 14.70
N THR A 2 -1.59 -9.03 14.19
CA THR A 2 -1.67 -8.55 12.81
C THR A 2 -2.05 -7.07 12.82
N LEU A 3 -2.04 -6.44 11.65
CA LEU A 3 -2.52 -5.06 11.48
C LEU A 3 -3.95 -4.88 12.01
N TYR A 4 -4.83 -5.88 11.82
CA TYR A 4 -6.19 -5.86 12.39
C TYR A 4 -6.17 -5.66 13.90
N ASP A 5 -5.37 -6.45 14.63
CA ASP A 5 -5.28 -6.38 16.09
C ASP A 5 -4.80 -5.00 16.57
N LEU A 6 -3.81 -4.43 15.88
CA LEU A 6 -3.28 -3.10 16.21
C LEU A 6 -4.31 -1.99 15.96
N MET A 7 -5.04 -2.07 14.86
CA MET A 7 -6.13 -1.12 14.56
C MET A 7 -7.26 -1.23 15.59
N ILE A 8 -7.65 -2.44 16.01
CA ILE A 8 -8.64 -2.63 17.08
C ILE A 8 -8.15 -2.04 18.40
N LYS A 9 -6.87 -2.21 18.76
CA LYS A 9 -6.29 -1.56 19.94
C LYS A 9 -6.38 -0.04 19.85
N ALA A 10 -6.02 0.53 18.69
CA ALA A 10 -6.11 1.98 18.47
C ALA A 10 -7.56 2.50 18.59
N ILE A 11 -8.54 1.78 18.02
CA ILE A 11 -9.98 2.10 18.14
C ILE A 11 -10.44 2.09 19.61
N GLN A 12 -9.87 1.22 20.43
CA GLN A 12 -10.23 1.03 21.85
C GLN A 12 -9.37 1.86 22.80
N ASP A 13 -8.56 2.81 22.30
CA ASP A 13 -7.60 3.61 23.07
C ASP A 13 -6.66 2.75 23.93
N ARG A 14 -6.37 1.52 23.50
CA ARG A 14 -5.42 0.64 24.16
C ARG A 14 -4.00 0.86 23.63
N PRO A 15 -2.99 0.81 24.51
CA PRO A 15 -1.62 1.01 24.07
C PRO A 15 -1.19 -0.08 23.07
N VAL A 16 -0.54 0.33 22.00
CA VAL A 16 0.18 -0.53 21.06
C VAL A 16 1.64 -0.56 21.51
N THR A 17 2.15 -1.74 21.79
CA THR A 17 3.55 -1.90 22.14
C THR A 17 4.41 -1.73 20.87
N HIS A 18 5.50 -0.98 20.99
CA HIS A 18 6.42 -0.78 19.87
C HIS A 18 6.95 -2.11 19.33
N GLY A 19 6.94 -2.31 18.01
CA GLY A 19 7.35 -3.57 17.36
C GLY A 19 6.31 -4.70 17.45
N GLU A 20 5.18 -4.48 18.10
CA GLU A 20 4.15 -5.50 18.26
C GLU A 20 3.59 -5.96 16.91
N GLY A 21 3.63 -7.26 16.65
CA GLY A 21 3.17 -7.85 15.40
C GLY A 21 4.13 -7.72 14.22
N MET A 22 5.28 -7.06 14.40
CA MET A 22 6.27 -6.91 13.36
C MET A 22 7.04 -8.22 13.14
N LEU A 23 7.15 -8.64 11.89
CA LEU A 23 7.95 -9.78 11.46
C LEU A 23 9.20 -9.25 10.74
N HIS A 24 10.36 -9.75 11.18
CA HIS A 24 11.66 -9.36 10.61
C HIS A 24 12.14 -10.39 9.59
N HIS A 25 12.60 -9.93 8.44
CA HIS A 25 13.18 -10.77 7.40
C HIS A 25 14.69 -10.54 7.29
N GLU A 26 15.44 -11.58 6.94
CA GLU A 26 16.92 -11.55 6.85
C GLU A 26 17.44 -10.53 5.82
N GLU A 27 16.67 -10.22 4.79
CA GLU A 27 16.99 -9.20 3.77
C GLU A 27 16.85 -7.75 4.29
N GLY A 28 16.53 -7.55 5.57
CA GLY A 28 16.42 -6.23 6.18
C GLY A 28 15.08 -5.54 5.93
N VAL A 29 14.05 -6.31 5.58
CA VAL A 29 12.68 -5.84 5.42
C VAL A 29 11.86 -6.34 6.61
N ASP A 30 11.04 -5.45 7.16
CA ASP A 30 10.09 -5.78 8.21
C ASP A 30 8.67 -5.81 7.62
N LEU A 31 7.85 -6.72 8.09
CA LEU A 31 6.48 -6.90 7.64
C LEU A 31 5.50 -6.80 8.81
N LEU A 32 4.52 -5.94 8.70
CA LEU A 32 3.32 -5.96 9.53
C LEU A 32 2.22 -6.71 8.75
N PRO A 33 1.93 -7.97 9.13
CA PRO A 33 1.03 -8.80 8.35
C PRO A 33 -0.43 -8.37 8.52
N ALA A 34 -1.19 -8.48 7.44
CA ALA A 34 -2.65 -8.44 7.46
C ALA A 34 -3.23 -9.86 7.45
N ASN A 35 -4.49 -9.99 7.86
CA ASN A 35 -5.24 -11.25 7.80
C ASN A 35 -6.65 -11.02 7.24
N ILE A 36 -7.41 -12.10 7.09
CA ILE A 36 -8.78 -12.04 6.55
C ILE A 36 -9.73 -11.18 7.41
N GLU A 37 -9.47 -11.03 8.70
CA GLU A 37 -10.28 -10.23 9.63
C GLU A 37 -10.21 -8.74 9.28
N LEU A 38 -9.12 -8.29 8.64
CA LEU A 38 -8.98 -6.92 8.17
C LEU A 38 -10.06 -6.53 7.15
N ALA A 39 -10.59 -7.49 6.39
CA ALA A 39 -11.71 -7.24 5.48
C ALA A 39 -12.99 -6.85 6.23
N GLY A 40 -13.16 -7.31 7.47
CA GLY A 40 -14.27 -6.94 8.36
C GLY A 40 -14.09 -5.61 9.08
N MET A 41 -12.90 -5.00 9.01
CA MET A 41 -12.57 -3.76 9.72
C MET A 41 -13.50 -2.60 9.35
N GLU A 42 -13.98 -2.55 8.12
CA GLU A 42 -14.88 -1.49 7.65
C GLU A 42 -16.12 -1.34 8.55
N MET A 43 -16.70 -2.46 9.00
CA MET A 43 -17.85 -2.44 9.92
C MET A 43 -17.48 -1.87 11.29
N SER A 44 -16.30 -2.20 11.79
CA SER A 44 -15.79 -1.70 13.07
C SER A 44 -15.48 -0.20 13.01
N LEU A 45 -15.08 0.32 11.89
CA LEU A 45 -14.74 1.72 11.69
C LEU A 45 -15.97 2.64 11.61
N ILE A 46 -17.14 2.15 11.19
CA ILE A 46 -18.34 2.99 10.97
C ILE A 46 -18.73 3.81 12.21
N SER A 47 -18.60 3.25 13.41
CA SER A 47 -19.00 3.89 14.67
C SER A 47 -17.88 4.66 15.37
N VAL A 48 -16.69 4.71 14.79
CA VAL A 48 -15.50 5.30 15.40
C VAL A 48 -15.32 6.74 14.94
N MET A 49 -15.04 7.63 15.89
CA MET A 49 -14.69 9.02 15.56
C MET A 49 -13.29 9.05 14.91
N TYR A 50 -13.12 9.84 13.86
CA TYR A 50 -11.87 9.92 13.09
C TYR A 50 -11.41 8.59 12.47
N HIS A 51 -12.38 7.74 12.12
CA HIS A 51 -12.17 6.40 11.57
C HIS A 51 -11.27 6.35 10.32
N GLU A 52 -11.10 7.47 9.61
CA GLU A 52 -10.23 7.56 8.44
C GLU A 52 -8.73 7.60 8.80
N THR A 53 -8.37 7.84 10.06
CA THR A 53 -6.97 8.07 10.47
C THR A 53 -6.43 7.01 11.45
N ILE A 54 -7.15 5.93 11.66
CA ILE A 54 -6.72 4.86 12.59
C ILE A 54 -5.41 4.22 12.14
N LEU A 55 -5.27 3.92 10.85
CA LEU A 55 -4.00 3.38 10.33
C LEU A 55 -2.84 4.37 10.50
N LYS A 56 -3.09 5.65 10.32
CA LYS A 56 -2.08 6.69 10.54
C LYS A 56 -1.58 6.67 11.98
N GLN A 57 -2.48 6.53 12.97
CA GLN A 57 -2.10 6.44 14.38
C GLN A 57 -1.24 5.20 14.66
N VAL A 58 -1.58 4.06 14.06
CA VAL A 58 -0.81 2.81 14.20
C VAL A 58 0.60 2.95 13.60
N LEU A 59 0.75 3.66 12.49
CA LEU A 59 2.03 3.79 11.78
C LEU A 59 2.91 4.96 12.25
N GLU A 60 2.34 5.93 12.97
CA GLU A 60 3.06 7.14 13.40
C GLU A 60 4.37 6.85 14.16
N PRO A 61 4.43 5.87 15.09
CA PRO A 61 5.67 5.55 15.80
C PRO A 61 6.81 5.08 14.89
N TYR A 62 6.49 4.51 13.73
CA TYR A 62 7.45 3.90 12.82
C TYR A 62 8.02 4.85 11.76
N LYS A 63 7.43 6.02 11.57
CA LYS A 63 7.83 6.97 10.50
C LYS A 63 9.30 7.39 10.52
N HIS A 64 9.90 7.40 11.70
CA HIS A 64 11.30 7.80 11.87
C HIS A 64 12.28 6.63 11.90
N GLU A 65 11.78 5.40 11.76
CA GLU A 65 12.58 4.18 11.87
C GLU A 65 12.88 3.55 10.52
N TYR A 66 12.02 3.84 9.54
CA TYR A 66 12.11 3.27 8.20
C TYR A 66 12.33 4.37 7.17
N ASP A 67 13.19 4.08 6.19
CA ASP A 67 13.34 4.95 5.01
C ASP A 67 12.07 4.98 4.17
N TYR A 68 11.36 3.83 4.10
CA TYR A 68 10.11 3.67 3.38
C TYR A 68 9.15 2.75 4.14
N ILE A 69 7.88 3.13 4.18
CA ILE A 69 6.77 2.29 4.62
C ILE A 69 5.86 2.08 3.42
N LEU A 70 5.77 0.84 2.94
CA LEU A 70 4.93 0.47 1.81
C LEU A 70 3.61 -0.13 2.32
N ILE A 71 2.49 0.46 1.90
CA ILE A 71 1.15 -0.02 2.24
C ILE A 71 0.57 -0.69 0.98
N ASP A 72 0.47 -2.01 1.01
CA ASP A 72 -0.20 -2.77 -0.05
C ASP A 72 -1.72 -2.74 0.17
N CYS A 73 -2.45 -2.20 -0.79
CA CYS A 73 -3.89 -1.98 -0.70
C CYS A 73 -4.65 -2.94 -1.59
N ALA A 74 -5.78 -3.46 -1.09
CA ALA A 74 -6.74 -4.18 -1.94
C ALA A 74 -7.29 -3.25 -3.04
N PRO A 75 -7.68 -3.80 -4.20
CA PRO A 75 -8.20 -3.03 -5.33
C PRO A 75 -9.65 -2.55 -5.09
N SER A 76 -9.94 -2.08 -3.89
CA SER A 76 -11.23 -1.52 -3.46
C SER A 76 -11.04 -0.07 -3.01
N LEU A 77 -12.09 0.73 -3.12
CA LEU A 77 -12.10 2.12 -2.64
C LEU A 77 -12.91 2.24 -1.33
N GLY A 78 -12.80 1.22 -0.49
CA GLY A 78 -13.44 1.18 0.82
C GLY A 78 -12.71 1.98 1.89
N MET A 79 -13.20 1.88 3.13
CA MET A 79 -12.67 2.63 4.28
C MET A 79 -11.19 2.31 4.57
N MET A 80 -10.75 1.08 4.31
CA MET A 80 -9.34 0.71 4.45
C MET A 80 -8.43 1.45 3.47
N THR A 81 -8.87 1.64 2.24
CA THR A 81 -8.12 2.46 1.26
C THR A 81 -8.07 3.92 1.68
N ILE A 82 -9.16 4.49 2.22
CA ILE A 82 -9.16 5.85 2.77
C ILE A 82 -8.15 5.96 3.93
N ASN A 83 -8.09 4.98 4.83
CA ASN A 83 -7.10 4.94 5.91
C ASN A 83 -5.66 4.90 5.36
N ALA A 84 -5.39 4.11 4.33
CA ALA A 84 -4.09 4.08 3.68
C ALA A 84 -3.73 5.44 3.06
N LEU A 85 -4.65 6.07 2.33
CA LEU A 85 -4.46 7.40 1.75
C LEU A 85 -4.27 8.50 2.82
N ALA A 86 -4.91 8.36 3.98
CA ALA A 86 -4.74 9.27 5.11
C ALA A 86 -3.36 9.13 5.78
N ALA A 87 -2.78 7.93 5.76
CA ALA A 87 -1.53 7.60 6.44
C ALA A 87 -0.27 7.81 5.58
N THR A 88 -0.40 7.88 4.25
CA THR A 88 0.74 7.92 3.31
C THR A 88 1.08 9.33 2.83
N ASP A 89 2.33 9.53 2.40
CA ASP A 89 2.79 10.78 1.79
C ASP A 89 2.52 10.80 0.28
N GLY A 90 2.53 9.63 -0.35
CA GLY A 90 2.33 9.49 -1.79
C GLY A 90 1.79 8.13 -2.21
N ILE A 91 1.22 8.08 -3.39
CA ILE A 91 0.69 6.85 -3.99
C ILE A 91 1.35 6.56 -5.33
N VAL A 92 1.65 5.30 -5.54
CA VAL A 92 2.01 4.73 -6.84
C VAL A 92 0.83 3.89 -7.31
N VAL A 93 0.40 4.07 -8.57
CA VAL A 93 -0.74 3.36 -9.16
C VAL A 93 -0.23 2.28 -10.11
N PRO A 94 -0.08 1.03 -9.67
CA PRO A 94 0.30 -0.06 -10.56
C PRO A 94 -0.83 -0.34 -11.54
N THR A 95 -0.49 -0.47 -12.81
CA THR A 95 -1.47 -0.63 -13.89
C THR A 95 -0.98 -1.68 -14.88
N ILE A 96 -1.87 -2.63 -15.21
CA ILE A 96 -1.60 -3.65 -16.22
C ILE A 96 -2.22 -3.18 -17.54
N PRO A 97 -1.49 -3.10 -18.66
CA PRO A 97 -1.99 -2.60 -19.93
C PRO A 97 -2.76 -3.69 -20.73
N GLN A 98 -3.63 -4.42 -20.05
CA GLN A 98 -4.49 -5.44 -20.69
C GLN A 98 -5.88 -4.93 -21.00
N HIS A 99 -6.37 -3.95 -20.24
CA HIS A 99 -7.64 -3.26 -20.46
C HIS A 99 -7.47 -1.78 -20.15
N LEU A 100 -8.24 -0.90 -20.79
CA LEU A 100 -8.20 0.51 -20.45
C LEU A 100 -8.75 0.70 -19.02
N PRO A 101 -7.90 0.93 -18.02
CA PRO A 101 -8.33 1.00 -16.60
C PRO A 101 -8.94 2.36 -16.25
N THR A 102 -9.50 3.07 -17.25
CA THR A 102 -9.93 4.47 -17.10
C THR A 102 -10.87 4.68 -15.92
N LYS A 103 -11.91 3.87 -15.79
CA LYS A 103 -12.89 4.02 -14.69
C LYS A 103 -12.29 3.76 -13.30
N GLY A 104 -11.32 2.84 -13.19
CA GLY A 104 -10.66 2.55 -11.92
C GLY A 104 -9.75 3.70 -11.50
N ILE A 105 -8.94 4.22 -12.43
CA ILE A 105 -8.06 5.36 -12.18
C ILE A 105 -8.88 6.61 -11.87
N GLU A 106 -9.94 6.90 -12.61
CA GLU A 106 -10.81 8.07 -12.35
C GLU A 106 -11.40 8.04 -10.95
N LYS A 107 -11.98 6.91 -10.52
CA LYS A 107 -12.50 6.74 -9.16
C LYS A 107 -11.42 6.89 -8.08
N LEU A 108 -10.24 6.36 -8.33
CA LEU A 108 -9.10 6.54 -7.42
C LEU A 108 -8.74 8.02 -7.30
N LEU A 109 -8.67 8.75 -8.41
CA LEU A 109 -8.38 10.19 -8.42
C LEU A 109 -9.44 11.00 -7.68
N GLU A 110 -10.71 10.66 -7.80
CA GLU A 110 -11.80 11.25 -7.02
C GLU A 110 -11.59 11.03 -5.51
N SER A 111 -11.29 9.79 -5.09
CA SER A 111 -11.02 9.47 -3.69
C SER A 111 -9.79 10.22 -3.17
N VAL A 112 -8.71 10.27 -3.94
CA VAL A 112 -7.51 11.05 -3.60
C VAL A 112 -7.84 12.52 -3.42
N HIS A 113 -8.66 13.09 -4.32
CA HIS A 113 -9.09 14.48 -4.22
C HIS A 113 -9.88 14.76 -2.94
N GLN A 114 -10.81 13.87 -2.57
CA GLN A 114 -11.58 13.97 -1.33
C GLN A 114 -10.68 13.90 -0.09
N VAL A 115 -9.75 12.92 -0.04
CA VAL A 115 -8.79 12.79 1.06
C VAL A 115 -7.89 14.02 1.17
N ARG A 116 -7.39 14.56 0.07
CA ARG A 116 -6.58 15.80 0.07
C ARG A 116 -7.33 17.00 0.62
N ARG A 117 -8.63 17.11 0.37
CA ARG A 117 -9.44 18.25 0.85
C ARG A 117 -9.71 18.21 2.34
N GLY A 118 -9.87 17.05 2.94
CA GLY A 118 -10.38 16.93 4.31
C GLY A 118 -9.45 16.27 5.30
N ILE A 119 -8.56 15.36 4.83
CA ILE A 119 -7.84 14.46 5.74
C ILE A 119 -6.32 14.59 5.59
N ASN A 120 -5.80 14.53 4.36
CA ASN A 120 -4.36 14.57 4.07
C ASN A 120 -4.04 15.52 2.91
N PRO A 121 -3.92 16.83 3.18
CA PRO A 121 -3.65 17.83 2.13
C PRO A 121 -2.30 17.65 1.42
N SER A 122 -1.34 17.00 2.06
CA SER A 122 0.01 16.76 1.53
C SER A 122 0.11 15.52 0.62
N LEU A 123 -0.93 14.69 0.54
CA LEU A 123 -0.94 13.48 -0.27
C LEU A 123 -0.58 13.75 -1.73
N LYS A 124 0.39 13.04 -2.26
CA LYS A 124 0.85 13.17 -3.66
C LYS A 124 0.48 11.95 -4.48
N ILE A 125 0.34 12.13 -5.78
CA ILE A 125 0.32 11.04 -6.74
C ILE A 125 1.71 11.01 -7.37
N GLU A 126 2.52 10.02 -7.00
CA GLU A 126 3.89 9.86 -7.50
C GLU A 126 3.89 9.47 -8.96
N GLY A 127 2.94 8.61 -9.35
CA GLY A 127 2.75 8.28 -10.76
C GLY A 127 2.03 6.96 -10.99
N ILE A 128 1.79 6.70 -12.28
CA ILE A 128 1.30 5.41 -12.78
C ILE A 128 2.51 4.56 -13.18
N LEU A 129 2.56 3.32 -12.67
CA LEU A 129 3.61 2.34 -12.96
C LEU A 129 3.03 1.20 -13.80
N MET A 130 3.52 1.03 -15.02
CA MET A 130 3.14 -0.10 -15.86
C MET A 130 3.76 -1.38 -15.32
N THR A 131 2.93 -2.40 -15.10
CA THR A 131 3.35 -3.68 -14.51
C THR A 131 2.88 -4.85 -15.36
N LEU A 132 3.53 -6.02 -15.18
CA LEU A 132 3.25 -7.26 -15.91
C LEU A 132 3.31 -7.10 -17.43
N MET A 133 4.21 -6.24 -17.90
CA MET A 133 4.44 -5.99 -19.31
C MET A 133 5.06 -7.22 -19.98
N ASP A 134 4.45 -7.71 -21.04
CA ASP A 134 5.02 -8.78 -21.89
C ASP A 134 5.93 -8.20 -22.98
N GLY A 135 5.67 -6.96 -23.39
CA GLY A 135 6.47 -6.22 -24.36
C GLY A 135 6.42 -6.78 -25.81
N GLN A 136 5.81 -7.95 -25.99
CA GLN A 136 5.77 -8.65 -27.28
C GLN A 136 4.51 -8.36 -28.09
N THR A 137 3.43 -7.93 -27.46
CA THR A 137 2.15 -7.71 -28.13
C THR A 137 1.98 -6.25 -28.58
N VAL A 138 1.51 -6.06 -29.81
CA VAL A 138 1.14 -4.74 -30.35
C VAL A 138 0.04 -4.11 -29.47
N TYR A 139 -0.89 -4.92 -29.02
CA TYR A 139 -2.01 -4.49 -28.18
C TYR A 139 -1.55 -3.82 -26.86
N GLU A 140 -0.58 -4.40 -26.14
CA GLU A 140 -0.07 -3.81 -24.89
C GLU A 140 0.61 -2.47 -25.13
N ARG A 141 1.33 -2.33 -26.24
CA ARG A 141 1.96 -1.05 -26.64
C ARG A 141 0.91 0.02 -26.90
N GLU A 142 -0.13 -0.33 -27.65
CA GLU A 142 -1.24 0.60 -27.95
C GLU A 142 -1.95 1.06 -26.67
N ILE A 143 -2.26 0.14 -25.75
CA ILE A 143 -2.86 0.48 -24.45
C ILE A 143 -1.91 1.34 -23.62
N SER A 144 -0.63 1.02 -23.54
CA SER A 144 0.37 1.82 -22.84
C SER A 144 0.42 3.26 -23.40
N GLU A 145 0.44 3.40 -24.73
CA GLU A 145 0.40 4.72 -25.39
C GLU A 145 -0.90 5.48 -25.10
N MET A 146 -2.04 4.79 -25.09
CA MET A 146 -3.33 5.41 -24.74
C MET A 146 -3.34 5.91 -23.30
N ILE A 147 -2.80 5.14 -22.34
CA ILE A 147 -2.66 5.56 -20.94
C ILE A 147 -1.74 6.79 -20.85
N ARG A 148 -0.60 6.77 -21.55
CA ARG A 148 0.34 7.92 -21.60
C ARG A 148 -0.31 9.15 -22.20
N LYS A 149 -1.12 9.01 -23.24
CA LYS A 149 -1.90 10.12 -23.83
C LYS A 149 -2.99 10.64 -22.90
N ALA A 150 -3.75 9.73 -22.26
CA ALA A 150 -4.90 10.12 -21.44
C ALA A 150 -4.47 10.80 -20.13
N TYR A 151 -3.39 10.34 -19.49
CA TYR A 151 -3.00 10.77 -18.15
C TYR A 151 -1.68 11.52 -18.08
N GLY A 152 -0.74 11.35 -19.03
CA GLY A 152 0.61 11.90 -18.97
C GLY A 152 0.71 13.43 -18.89
N GLY A 153 -0.35 14.15 -19.25
CA GLY A 153 -0.44 15.59 -19.06
C GLY A 153 -0.87 16.04 -17.66
N LYS A 154 -1.33 15.09 -16.81
CA LYS A 154 -1.90 15.36 -15.48
C LYS A 154 -1.19 14.61 -14.37
N ILE A 155 -0.69 13.41 -14.66
CA ILE A 155 -0.06 12.49 -13.71
C ILE A 155 1.24 12.02 -14.32
N ASN A 156 2.28 11.94 -13.51
CA ASN A 156 3.53 11.32 -13.93
C ASN A 156 3.29 9.85 -14.31
N ILE A 157 3.88 9.40 -15.42
CA ILE A 157 3.88 7.98 -15.79
C ILE A 157 5.34 7.54 -15.82
N PHE A 158 5.67 6.60 -14.96
CA PHE A 158 7.04 6.13 -14.84
C PHE A 158 7.57 5.62 -16.18
N GLY A 159 8.80 5.98 -16.51
CA GLY A 159 9.47 5.46 -17.71
C GLY A 159 9.87 3.99 -17.56
N THR A 160 10.12 3.56 -16.32
CA THR A 160 10.40 2.16 -15.99
C THR A 160 9.10 1.35 -16.03
N GLU A 161 9.17 0.18 -16.65
CA GLU A 161 8.08 -0.78 -16.74
C GLU A 161 8.50 -2.07 -16.04
N ILE A 162 7.58 -2.71 -15.30
CA ILE A 162 7.85 -3.99 -14.63
C ILE A 162 7.41 -5.12 -15.55
N PRO A 163 8.33 -5.94 -16.07
CA PRO A 163 7.99 -7.03 -16.96
C PRO A 163 7.28 -8.17 -16.22
N ARG A 164 6.48 -8.93 -16.97
CA ARG A 164 5.95 -10.20 -16.49
C ARG A 164 7.09 -11.18 -16.30
N SER A 165 7.20 -11.76 -15.11
CA SER A 165 8.22 -12.76 -14.81
C SER A 165 7.59 -14.03 -14.24
N VAL A 166 7.79 -15.15 -14.93
CA VAL A 166 7.38 -16.48 -14.47
C VAL A 166 8.15 -16.85 -13.19
N ARG A 167 9.44 -16.50 -13.12
CA ARG A 167 10.28 -16.75 -11.94
C ARG A 167 9.80 -16.01 -10.68
N ALA A 168 9.22 -14.83 -10.83
CA ALA A 168 8.65 -14.10 -9.69
C ALA A 168 7.42 -14.81 -9.13
N ALA A 169 6.58 -15.38 -9.98
CA ALA A 169 5.42 -16.17 -9.57
C ALA A 169 5.82 -17.47 -8.87
N GLU A 170 6.81 -18.19 -9.39
CA GLU A 170 7.34 -19.42 -8.79
C GLU A 170 7.97 -19.16 -7.42
N LYS A 171 8.83 -18.15 -7.30
CA LYS A 171 9.45 -17.77 -6.02
C LYS A 171 8.44 -17.28 -4.99
N SER A 172 7.37 -16.62 -5.40
CA SER A 172 6.29 -16.24 -4.49
C SER A 172 5.57 -17.46 -3.91
N ALA A 173 5.36 -18.50 -4.71
CA ALA A 173 4.77 -19.76 -4.26
C ALA A 173 5.71 -20.56 -3.32
N GLU A 174 7.00 -20.58 -3.58
CA GLU A 174 8.00 -21.23 -2.72
C GLU A 174 8.18 -20.49 -1.39
N ARG A 175 8.25 -19.15 -1.39
CA ARG A 175 8.43 -18.33 -0.17
C ARG A 175 7.19 -18.30 0.71
N ALA A 176 6.00 -18.44 0.17
CA ALA A 176 4.76 -18.56 0.95
C ALA A 176 4.75 -19.83 1.83
N SER A 177 5.61 -20.80 1.55
CA SER A 177 5.76 -22.03 2.33
C SER A 177 6.86 -21.97 3.42
N LEU A 178 7.66 -20.90 3.47
CA LEU A 178 8.73 -20.74 4.47
C LEU A 178 8.17 -20.14 5.78
N PRO A 179 8.45 -20.77 6.95
CA PRO A 179 8.00 -20.24 8.23
C PRO A 179 8.73 -18.92 8.54
N MET A 180 7.99 -17.84 8.66
CA MET A 180 8.51 -16.58 9.19
C MET A 180 8.75 -16.74 10.70
N ARG A 181 9.96 -16.51 11.17
CA ARG A 181 10.31 -16.58 12.59
C ARG A 181 10.05 -15.25 13.26
N PRO A 182 9.31 -15.20 14.37
CA PRO A 182 9.25 -14.03 15.23
C PRO A 182 10.52 -13.97 16.08
N GLU A 183 11.55 -13.25 15.68
CA GLU A 183 12.69 -12.95 16.53
C GLU A 183 12.82 -11.45 16.74
N ALA A 184 12.73 -11.03 18.00
CA ALA A 184 13.04 -9.70 18.44
C ALA A 184 14.55 -9.45 18.31
N ARG A 185 14.97 -8.66 17.33
CA ARG A 185 16.30 -8.04 17.33
C ARG A 185 16.14 -6.57 17.72
N SER A 186 16.65 -6.26 18.92
CA SER A 186 16.92 -4.87 19.29
C SER A 186 17.99 -4.32 18.34
N ARG A 187 17.64 -3.43 17.43
CA ARG A 187 18.63 -2.63 16.71
C ARG A 187 19.25 -1.65 17.71
N LYS A 188 20.60 -1.70 17.83
CA LYS A 188 21.36 -0.62 18.49
C LYS A 188 21.13 0.66 17.69
N PRO A 189 20.95 1.81 18.38
CA PRO A 189 20.91 3.10 17.69
C PRO A 189 22.21 3.29 16.92
N ILE A 190 22.10 3.72 15.67
CA ILE A 190 23.24 4.13 14.85
C ILE A 190 23.84 5.34 15.56
N GLY A 191 25.11 5.18 15.95
CA GLY A 191 25.80 6.05 16.86
C GLY A 191 25.87 7.51 16.43
N SER A 192 25.87 8.33 17.45
CA SER A 192 26.31 9.73 17.52
C SER A 192 27.64 9.99 16.79
#